data_df4b41f98fb3f0ffa63057fc49903bfd
#
_entry.id   df4b41f98fb3f0ffa63057fc49903bfd
#
_cell.length_a   1.000
_cell.length_b   1.000
_cell.length_c   1.000
_cell.angle_alpha   90.00
_cell.angle_beta   90.00
_cell.angle_gamma   90.00
#
_symmetry.space_group_name_H-M   'P 1'
#
loop_
_entity.id
_entity.type
_entity.pdbx_description
1 polymer ?
#
loop_
_entity_poly.entity_id
_entity_poly.type
_entity_poly.pdbx_seq_one_letter_code
_entity_poly.pdbx_strand_id
1 'polypeptide(L)'
;MIYKLIQLIHPSIPKIGTNQYGTKVLQHLIDFLTTEKNLLFFIEKTLPHVLVLINDLNGIHIIQRLICIKSDYIQLIYNNIFKNIQLIAVTRDGSNFIKKLLDFLGDNNMNLLINSINENLATIITNQHGNYIIQNIIMKENLILKYKIIETIIKNIVSFSNQKFSSNVVEKCFEVEEMKDKVIDEIIKDNNFEQILLNEYGNYVIQKALLKSDQNKQQLMFKLFVPLVQRLQCLPFGQKLLSKLFILYPRLSIYILNLGEQL
;
A
#
# COMPACT_ATOMS: atom_id res chain seq x y z
N MET A 1 -22.31 -37.68 -7.76
CA MET A 1 -20.93 -37.98 -8.19
C MET A 1 -19.96 -36.90 -7.79
N ILE A 2 -20.14 -35.64 -8.17
CA ILE A 2 -19.25 -34.49 -7.87
C ILE A 2 -19.03 -34.29 -6.36
N TYR A 3 -20.09 -34.31 -5.55
CA TYR A 3 -20.01 -34.17 -4.10
C TYR A 3 -19.03 -35.19 -3.44
N LYS A 4 -19.14 -36.49 -3.83
CA LYS A 4 -18.21 -37.52 -3.34
C LYS A 4 -16.77 -37.28 -3.78
N LEU A 5 -16.57 -36.77 -5.01
CA LEU A 5 -15.26 -36.40 -5.50
C LEU A 5 -14.64 -35.29 -4.63
N ILE A 6 -15.40 -34.21 -4.35
CA ILE A 6 -14.94 -33.12 -3.49
C ILE A 6 -14.60 -33.63 -2.09
N GLN A 7 -15.43 -34.53 -1.51
CA GLN A 7 -15.13 -35.16 -0.21
C GLN A 7 -13.81 -35.92 -0.20
N LEU A 8 -13.48 -36.62 -1.28
CA LEU A 8 -12.24 -37.38 -1.38
C LEU A 8 -11.00 -36.49 -1.52
N ILE A 9 -11.11 -35.42 -2.32
CA ILE A 9 -9.95 -34.59 -2.66
C ILE A 9 -9.72 -33.43 -1.67
N HIS A 10 -10.72 -33.03 -0.84
CA HIS A 10 -10.63 -31.82 -0.05
C HIS A 10 -9.42 -31.77 0.90
N PRO A 11 -8.94 -32.85 1.53
CA PRO A 11 -7.75 -32.78 2.37
C PRO A 11 -6.48 -32.48 1.55
N SER A 12 -6.52 -32.75 0.25
CA SER A 12 -5.40 -32.58 -0.66
C SER A 12 -5.52 -31.30 -1.54
N ILE A 13 -6.58 -30.48 -1.36
CA ILE A 13 -6.75 -29.22 -2.12
C ILE A 13 -5.48 -28.37 -2.14
N PRO A 14 -4.78 -28.09 -1.02
CA PRO A 14 -3.54 -27.32 -1.07
C PRO A 14 -2.47 -27.98 -1.94
N LYS A 15 -2.24 -29.27 -1.75
CA LYS A 15 -1.21 -30.02 -2.48
C LYS A 15 -1.54 -30.09 -3.98
N ILE A 16 -2.80 -30.32 -4.35
CA ILE A 16 -3.24 -30.36 -5.74
C ILE A 16 -3.19 -28.95 -6.34
N GLY A 17 -3.65 -27.94 -5.60
CA GLY A 17 -3.76 -26.56 -6.06
C GLY A 17 -2.41 -25.90 -6.33
N THR A 18 -1.39 -26.21 -5.55
CA THR A 18 -0.04 -25.66 -5.73
C THR A 18 0.79 -26.44 -6.77
N ASN A 19 0.28 -27.57 -7.27
CA ASN A 19 0.93 -28.30 -8.34
C ASN A 19 0.56 -27.73 -9.72
N GLN A 20 1.52 -27.58 -10.63
CA GLN A 20 1.34 -26.98 -11.96
C GLN A 20 0.28 -27.66 -12.85
N TYR A 21 0.04 -28.96 -12.67
CA TYR A 21 -1.00 -29.72 -13.38
C TYR A 21 -2.29 -29.80 -12.55
N GLY A 22 -2.14 -30.00 -11.25
CA GLY A 22 -3.26 -30.13 -10.32
C GLY A 22 -4.13 -28.88 -10.26
N THR A 23 -3.53 -27.67 -10.32
CA THR A 23 -4.28 -26.42 -10.36
C THR A 23 -5.24 -26.37 -11.55
N LYS A 24 -4.83 -26.89 -12.73
CA LYS A 24 -5.69 -26.95 -13.91
C LYS A 24 -6.85 -27.91 -13.72
N VAL A 25 -6.61 -29.06 -13.06
CA VAL A 25 -7.67 -30.02 -12.72
C VAL A 25 -8.72 -29.40 -11.80
N LEU A 26 -8.28 -28.67 -10.76
CA LEU A 26 -9.20 -27.98 -9.85
C LEU A 26 -9.96 -26.85 -10.53
N GLN A 27 -9.32 -26.08 -11.42
CA GLN A 27 -9.99 -25.06 -12.21
C GLN A 27 -11.07 -25.65 -13.11
N HIS A 28 -10.79 -26.76 -13.80
CA HIS A 28 -11.80 -27.49 -14.58
C HIS A 28 -12.91 -28.05 -13.69
N LEU A 29 -12.57 -28.60 -12.52
CA LEU A 29 -13.60 -29.06 -11.59
C LEU A 29 -14.56 -27.92 -11.22
N ILE A 30 -14.05 -26.72 -10.95
CA ILE A 30 -14.85 -25.52 -10.65
C ILE A 30 -15.84 -25.23 -11.79
N ASP A 31 -15.41 -25.37 -13.05
CA ASP A 31 -16.29 -25.17 -14.23
C ASP A 31 -17.46 -26.14 -14.28
N PHE A 32 -17.32 -27.33 -13.70
CA PHE A 32 -18.38 -28.33 -13.59
C PHE A 32 -19.25 -28.21 -12.36
N LEU A 33 -19.03 -27.23 -11.46
CA LEU A 33 -19.85 -26.99 -10.29
C LEU A 33 -21.13 -26.24 -10.66
N THR A 34 -21.99 -26.87 -11.45
CA THR A 34 -23.23 -26.29 -12.01
C THR A 34 -24.35 -26.10 -11.00
N THR A 35 -24.29 -26.73 -9.82
CA THR A 35 -25.27 -26.55 -8.74
C THR A 35 -24.69 -25.73 -7.60
N GLU A 36 -25.50 -24.84 -7.05
CA GLU A 36 -25.11 -24.01 -5.88
C GLU A 36 -24.63 -24.85 -4.69
N LYS A 37 -25.29 -26.00 -4.45
CA LYS A 37 -24.90 -26.92 -3.37
C LYS A 37 -23.48 -27.46 -3.54
N ASN A 38 -23.09 -27.85 -4.75
CA ASN A 38 -21.73 -28.35 -5.01
C ASN A 38 -20.72 -27.21 -4.93
N LEU A 39 -21.07 -26.03 -5.45
CA LEU A 39 -20.23 -24.83 -5.37
C LEU A 39 -19.99 -24.41 -3.92
N LEU A 40 -21.05 -24.26 -3.13
CA LEU A 40 -20.94 -23.95 -1.72
C LEU A 40 -20.03 -24.95 -0.99
N PHE A 41 -20.27 -26.24 -1.19
CA PHE A 41 -19.48 -27.29 -0.55
C PHE A 41 -18.00 -27.20 -0.94
N PHE A 42 -17.68 -26.95 -2.22
CA PHE A 42 -16.29 -26.76 -2.66
C PHE A 42 -15.66 -25.52 -2.05
N ILE A 43 -16.39 -24.39 -2.00
CA ILE A 43 -15.94 -23.15 -1.34
C ILE A 43 -15.60 -23.42 0.12
N GLU A 44 -16.55 -24.02 0.90
CA GLU A 44 -16.33 -24.33 2.31
C GLU A 44 -15.07 -25.18 2.56
N LYS A 45 -14.80 -26.15 1.67
CA LYS A 45 -13.59 -27.00 1.74
C LYS A 45 -12.32 -26.28 1.29
N THR A 46 -12.45 -25.20 0.54
CA THR A 46 -11.31 -24.38 0.07
C THR A 46 -10.95 -23.26 1.07
N LEU A 47 -11.92 -22.73 1.85
CA LEU A 47 -11.70 -21.62 2.79
C LEU A 47 -10.49 -21.81 3.71
N PRO A 48 -10.25 -22.97 4.33
CA PRO A 48 -9.08 -23.18 5.20
C PRO A 48 -7.74 -23.03 4.48
N HIS A 49 -7.74 -23.11 3.16
CA HIS A 49 -6.55 -23.17 2.33
C HIS A 49 -6.31 -21.89 1.51
N VAL A 50 -7.18 -20.90 1.62
CA VAL A 50 -7.15 -19.66 0.83
C VAL A 50 -5.78 -18.97 0.93
N LEU A 51 -5.19 -18.87 2.12
CA LEU A 51 -3.87 -18.25 2.31
C LEU A 51 -2.75 -18.97 1.58
N VAL A 52 -2.75 -20.30 1.64
CA VAL A 52 -1.74 -21.12 0.94
C VAL A 52 -1.88 -20.96 -0.56
N LEU A 53 -3.13 -20.98 -1.06
CA LEU A 53 -3.40 -20.88 -2.49
C LEU A 53 -3.07 -19.49 -3.05
N ILE A 54 -3.37 -18.40 -2.33
CA ILE A 54 -3.05 -17.04 -2.80
C ILE A 54 -1.54 -16.79 -2.84
N ASN A 55 -0.78 -17.40 -1.92
CA ASN A 55 0.67 -17.23 -1.83
C ASN A 55 1.48 -18.21 -2.68
N ASP A 56 0.82 -18.92 -3.61
CA ASP A 56 1.45 -19.84 -4.55
C ASP A 56 1.11 -19.48 -6.00
N LEU A 57 2.10 -19.55 -6.89
CA LEU A 57 1.98 -19.17 -8.31
C LEU A 57 0.90 -19.96 -9.07
N ASN A 58 0.67 -21.22 -8.70
CA ASN A 58 -0.34 -22.07 -9.29
C ASN A 58 -1.67 -21.98 -8.53
N GLY A 59 -1.58 -21.97 -7.19
CA GLY A 59 -2.73 -21.95 -6.27
C GLY A 59 -3.63 -20.74 -6.47
N ILE A 60 -3.05 -19.58 -6.75
CA ILE A 60 -3.75 -18.32 -6.94
C ILE A 60 -4.82 -18.41 -8.05
N HIS A 61 -4.60 -19.23 -9.07
CA HIS A 61 -5.55 -19.38 -10.17
C HIS A 61 -6.88 -20.03 -9.75
N ILE A 62 -6.86 -20.85 -8.70
CA ILE A 62 -8.07 -21.46 -8.15
C ILE A 62 -8.95 -20.36 -7.52
N ILE A 63 -8.35 -19.48 -6.71
CA ILE A 63 -9.06 -18.38 -6.08
C ILE A 63 -9.56 -17.39 -7.14
N GLN A 64 -8.73 -17.04 -8.12
CA GLN A 64 -9.15 -16.22 -9.25
C GLN A 64 -10.32 -16.83 -10.02
N ARG A 65 -10.33 -18.16 -10.24
CA ARG A 65 -11.42 -18.84 -10.93
C ARG A 65 -12.71 -18.79 -10.12
N LEU A 66 -12.64 -19.01 -8.79
CA LEU A 66 -13.79 -18.93 -7.90
C LEU A 66 -14.42 -17.54 -7.89
N ILE A 67 -13.63 -16.47 -7.75
CA ILE A 67 -14.16 -15.10 -7.69
C ILE A 67 -14.80 -14.62 -8.99
N CYS A 68 -14.54 -15.29 -10.12
CA CYS A 68 -15.19 -15.01 -11.41
C CYS A 68 -16.60 -15.64 -11.53
N ILE A 69 -17.00 -16.49 -10.59
CA ILE A 69 -18.34 -17.12 -10.62
C ILE A 69 -19.37 -16.11 -10.10
N LYS A 70 -20.50 -15.99 -10.82
CA LYS A 70 -21.64 -15.17 -10.37
C LYS A 70 -22.48 -15.95 -9.37
N SER A 71 -22.14 -15.88 -8.09
CA SER A 71 -22.88 -16.51 -6.99
C SER A 71 -22.65 -15.76 -5.69
N ASP A 72 -23.68 -15.67 -4.85
CA ASP A 72 -23.61 -15.01 -3.54
C ASP A 72 -22.64 -15.73 -2.59
N TYR A 73 -22.40 -17.03 -2.78
CA TYR A 73 -21.43 -17.80 -1.98
C TYR A 73 -19.99 -17.33 -2.13
N ILE A 74 -19.66 -16.59 -3.21
CA ILE A 74 -18.32 -16.01 -3.39
C ILE A 74 -18.01 -14.99 -2.29
N GLN A 75 -19.01 -14.39 -1.66
CA GLN A 75 -18.83 -13.53 -0.51
C GLN A 75 -18.06 -14.21 0.63
N LEU A 76 -18.16 -15.53 0.79
CA LEU A 76 -17.38 -16.27 1.78
C LEU A 76 -15.87 -16.21 1.49
N ILE A 77 -15.48 -16.27 0.21
CA ILE A 77 -14.07 -16.11 -0.21
C ILE A 77 -13.60 -14.68 0.06
N TYR A 78 -14.39 -13.65 -0.31
CA TYR A 78 -14.03 -12.25 -0.03
C TYR A 78 -13.88 -11.99 1.46
N ASN A 79 -14.81 -12.45 2.28
CA ASN A 79 -14.76 -12.30 3.73
C ASN A 79 -13.50 -12.97 4.33
N ASN A 80 -13.11 -14.14 3.81
CA ASN A 80 -11.89 -14.82 4.22
C ASN A 80 -10.64 -14.02 3.84
N ILE A 81 -10.58 -13.49 2.60
CA ILE A 81 -9.49 -12.64 2.12
C ILE A 81 -9.38 -11.37 2.98
N PHE A 82 -10.48 -10.67 3.22
CA PHE A 82 -10.48 -9.41 3.98
C PHE A 82 -10.08 -9.62 5.44
N LYS A 83 -10.55 -10.69 6.06
CA LYS A 83 -10.14 -11.08 7.42
C LYS A 83 -8.64 -11.35 7.53
N ASN A 84 -8.02 -11.87 6.47
CA ASN A 84 -6.62 -12.24 6.43
C ASN A 84 -5.75 -11.26 5.64
N ILE A 85 -6.26 -10.04 5.39
CA ILE A 85 -5.62 -9.07 4.49
C ILE A 85 -4.18 -8.77 4.87
N GLN A 86 -3.88 -8.67 6.18
CA GLN A 86 -2.55 -8.41 6.67
C GLN A 86 -1.55 -9.48 6.23
N LEU A 87 -1.92 -10.76 6.32
CA LEU A 87 -1.07 -11.89 5.95
C LEU A 87 -0.88 -12.00 4.44
N ILE A 88 -1.92 -11.65 3.67
CA ILE A 88 -1.89 -11.69 2.21
C ILE A 88 -1.07 -10.52 1.65
N ALA A 89 -1.32 -9.31 2.13
CA ALA A 89 -0.74 -8.08 1.60
C ALA A 89 0.78 -7.98 1.76
N VAL A 90 1.37 -8.68 2.75
CA VAL A 90 2.81 -8.61 3.05
C VAL A 90 3.64 -9.59 2.23
N THR A 91 3.03 -10.43 1.42
CA THR A 91 3.71 -11.35 0.51
C THR A 91 3.75 -10.81 -0.92
N ARG A 92 4.69 -11.28 -1.74
CA ARG A 92 4.83 -10.87 -3.14
C ARG A 92 3.57 -11.22 -3.95
N ASP A 93 3.15 -12.47 -3.89
CA ASP A 93 2.05 -12.99 -4.71
C ASP A 93 0.70 -12.47 -4.19
N GLY A 94 0.52 -12.43 -2.87
CA GLY A 94 -0.65 -11.84 -2.24
C GLY A 94 -0.82 -10.35 -2.55
N SER A 95 0.27 -9.57 -2.50
CA SER A 95 0.25 -8.14 -2.89
C SER A 95 -0.18 -7.97 -4.35
N ASN A 96 0.36 -8.79 -5.26
CA ASN A 96 -0.02 -8.77 -6.67
C ASN A 96 -1.49 -9.20 -6.87
N PHE A 97 -1.96 -10.17 -6.09
CA PHE A 97 -3.35 -10.60 -6.12
C PHE A 97 -4.30 -9.46 -5.67
N ILE A 98 -4.00 -8.80 -4.55
CA ILE A 98 -4.83 -7.68 -4.05
C ILE A 98 -4.89 -6.53 -5.06
N LYS A 99 -3.77 -6.18 -5.69
CA LYS A 99 -3.76 -5.12 -6.74
C LYS A 99 -4.69 -5.48 -7.90
N LYS A 100 -4.68 -6.73 -8.36
CA LYS A 100 -5.61 -7.20 -9.39
C LYS A 100 -7.06 -7.21 -8.88
N LEU A 101 -7.27 -7.65 -7.63
CA LEU A 101 -8.60 -7.69 -7.02
C LEU A 101 -9.27 -6.31 -7.00
N LEU A 102 -8.51 -5.24 -6.73
CA LEU A 102 -8.98 -3.86 -6.78
C LEU A 102 -9.57 -3.43 -8.14
N ASP A 103 -9.28 -4.14 -9.23
CA ASP A 103 -9.81 -3.83 -10.56
C ASP A 103 -11.16 -4.50 -10.85
N PHE A 104 -11.55 -5.51 -10.07
CA PHE A 104 -12.74 -6.33 -10.31
C PHE A 104 -13.84 -6.21 -9.25
N LEU A 105 -13.53 -5.61 -8.08
CA LEU A 105 -14.49 -5.51 -7.00
C LEU A 105 -15.58 -4.48 -7.30
N GLY A 106 -16.84 -4.84 -7.04
CA GLY A 106 -17.94 -3.89 -6.93
C GLY A 106 -17.84 -3.08 -5.62
N ASP A 107 -18.60 -1.96 -5.57
CA ASP A 107 -18.48 -0.93 -4.53
C ASP A 107 -18.53 -1.48 -3.09
N ASN A 108 -19.47 -2.39 -2.79
CA ASN A 108 -19.59 -2.95 -1.44
C ASN A 108 -18.34 -3.71 -1.00
N ASN A 109 -17.80 -4.59 -1.84
CA ASN A 109 -16.60 -5.36 -1.53
C ASN A 109 -15.35 -4.49 -1.57
N MET A 110 -15.33 -3.46 -2.41
CA MET A 110 -14.27 -2.44 -2.41
C MET A 110 -14.22 -1.71 -1.07
N ASN A 111 -15.37 -1.28 -0.54
CA ASN A 111 -15.49 -0.64 0.78
C ASN A 111 -14.94 -1.54 1.90
N LEU A 112 -15.32 -2.82 1.90
CA LEU A 112 -14.85 -3.79 2.90
C LEU A 112 -13.34 -4.01 2.81
N LEU A 113 -12.80 -4.18 1.60
CA LEU A 113 -11.36 -4.35 1.38
C LEU A 113 -10.57 -3.13 1.88
N ILE A 114 -10.97 -1.91 1.48
CA ILE A 114 -10.27 -0.68 1.87
C ILE A 114 -10.33 -0.46 3.38
N ASN A 115 -11.47 -0.76 4.03
CA ASN A 115 -11.57 -0.70 5.49
C ASN A 115 -10.59 -1.68 6.16
N SER A 116 -10.57 -2.92 5.70
CA SER A 116 -9.65 -3.96 6.20
C SER A 116 -8.18 -3.57 6.01
N ILE A 117 -7.83 -2.98 4.86
CA ILE A 117 -6.49 -2.44 4.60
C ILE A 117 -6.18 -1.30 5.56
N ASN A 118 -7.11 -0.36 5.77
CA ASN A 118 -6.88 0.79 6.63
C ASN A 118 -6.70 0.40 8.11
N GLU A 119 -7.41 -0.63 8.59
CA GLU A 119 -7.24 -1.19 9.93
C GLU A 119 -5.85 -1.82 10.13
N ASN A 120 -5.24 -2.32 9.06
CA ASN A 120 -3.92 -2.96 9.06
C ASN A 120 -2.84 -2.09 8.38
N LEU A 121 -3.10 -0.79 8.21
CA LEU A 121 -2.30 0.09 7.38
C LEU A 121 -0.83 0.12 7.79
N ALA A 122 -0.53 0.22 9.08
CA ALA A 122 0.84 0.32 9.57
C ALA A 122 1.71 -0.86 9.15
N THR A 123 1.19 -2.08 9.22
CA THR A 123 1.90 -3.29 8.79
C THR A 123 2.05 -3.35 7.27
N ILE A 124 1.00 -2.99 6.55
CA ILE A 124 0.98 -3.11 5.08
C ILE A 124 1.88 -2.04 4.45
N ILE A 125 1.79 -0.79 4.90
CA ILE A 125 2.52 0.34 4.32
C ILE A 125 4.04 0.23 4.51
N THR A 126 4.47 -0.36 5.63
CA THR A 126 5.90 -0.53 5.96
C THR A 126 6.53 -1.78 5.38
N ASN A 127 5.74 -2.64 4.73
CA ASN A 127 6.22 -3.86 4.11
C ASN A 127 6.73 -3.64 2.68
N GLN A 128 7.79 -4.37 2.29
CA GLN A 128 8.42 -4.28 0.97
C GLN A 128 7.48 -4.59 -0.21
N HIS A 129 6.41 -5.38 0.00
CA HIS A 129 5.40 -5.73 -1.01
C HIS A 129 4.09 -4.96 -0.80
N GLY A 130 3.66 -4.83 0.47
CA GLY A 130 2.39 -4.21 0.84
C GLY A 130 2.31 -2.72 0.48
N ASN A 131 3.42 -1.98 0.55
CA ASN A 131 3.44 -0.56 0.21
C ASN A 131 2.91 -0.28 -1.22
N TYR A 132 3.13 -1.21 -2.17
CA TYR A 132 2.64 -1.06 -3.54
C TYR A 132 1.11 -1.17 -3.66
N ILE A 133 0.45 -1.90 -2.74
CA ILE A 133 -1.02 -1.92 -2.68
C ILE A 133 -1.53 -0.52 -2.34
N ILE A 134 -0.95 0.11 -1.32
CA ILE A 134 -1.35 1.45 -0.86
C ILE A 134 -1.09 2.49 -1.95
N GLN A 135 0.08 2.44 -2.61
CA GLN A 135 0.37 3.33 -3.74
C GLN A 135 -0.66 3.15 -4.87
N ASN A 136 -1.06 1.91 -5.19
CA ASN A 136 -2.08 1.63 -6.20
C ASN A 136 -3.44 2.23 -5.83
N ILE A 137 -3.87 2.09 -4.56
CA ILE A 137 -5.13 2.68 -4.06
C ILE A 137 -5.11 4.20 -4.17
N ILE A 138 -4.02 4.84 -3.74
CA ILE A 138 -3.86 6.31 -3.80
C ILE A 138 -3.98 6.83 -5.23
N MET A 139 -3.44 6.10 -6.20
CA MET A 139 -3.43 6.51 -7.61
C MET A 139 -4.71 6.16 -8.39
N LYS A 140 -5.67 5.43 -7.79
CA LYS A 140 -6.96 5.18 -8.45
C LYS A 140 -7.80 6.45 -8.51
N GLU A 141 -8.13 6.93 -9.71
CA GLU A 141 -8.79 8.21 -9.95
C GLU A 141 -10.17 8.30 -9.27
N ASN A 142 -11.02 7.31 -9.46
CA ASN A 142 -12.41 7.33 -9.00
C ASN A 142 -12.64 6.71 -7.62
N LEU A 143 -11.58 6.46 -6.85
CA LEU A 143 -11.70 5.81 -5.55
C LEU A 143 -11.72 6.85 -4.42
N ILE A 144 -12.92 7.30 -4.02
CA ILE A 144 -13.11 8.26 -2.91
C ILE A 144 -12.51 7.73 -1.59
N LEU A 145 -12.54 6.42 -1.37
CA LEU A 145 -11.99 5.78 -0.18
C LEU A 145 -10.48 5.97 0.01
N LYS A 146 -9.73 6.34 -1.05
CA LYS A 146 -8.31 6.69 -0.94
C LYS A 146 -8.07 7.82 0.08
N TYR A 147 -9.00 8.75 0.19
CA TYR A 147 -8.87 9.88 1.12
C TYR A 147 -8.81 9.43 2.58
N LYS A 148 -9.57 8.38 2.96
CA LYS A 148 -9.50 7.80 4.31
C LYS A 148 -8.11 7.23 4.63
N ILE A 149 -7.49 6.57 3.66
CA ILE A 149 -6.11 6.05 3.80
C ILE A 149 -5.12 7.21 3.93
N ILE A 150 -5.22 8.23 3.07
CA ILE A 150 -4.33 9.41 3.12
C ILE A 150 -4.48 10.15 4.46
N GLU A 151 -5.68 10.30 4.99
CA GLU A 151 -5.90 10.90 6.32
C GLU A 151 -5.23 10.09 7.44
N THR A 152 -5.26 8.76 7.36
CA THR A 152 -4.54 7.90 8.31
C THR A 152 -3.02 8.06 8.17
N ILE A 153 -2.52 8.24 6.94
CA ILE A 153 -1.10 8.53 6.68
C ILE A 153 -0.71 9.88 7.27
N ILE A 154 -1.51 10.91 7.07
CA ILE A 154 -1.29 12.27 7.62
C ILE A 154 -1.15 12.22 9.14
N LYS A 155 -2.05 11.50 9.83
CA LYS A 155 -1.99 11.35 11.30
C LYS A 155 -0.69 10.69 11.81
N ASN A 156 0.01 9.98 10.95
CA ASN A 156 1.25 9.26 11.27
C ASN A 156 2.42 9.72 10.39
N ILE A 157 2.39 10.97 9.94
CA ILE A 157 3.25 11.46 8.85
C ILE A 157 4.74 11.27 9.15
N VAL A 158 5.20 11.56 10.36
CA VAL A 158 6.60 11.41 10.76
C VAL A 158 7.02 9.95 10.73
N SER A 159 6.22 9.07 11.34
CA SER A 159 6.52 7.64 11.40
C SER A 159 6.63 7.02 10.02
N PHE A 160 5.70 7.34 9.12
CA PHE A 160 5.68 6.76 7.77
C PHE A 160 6.70 7.41 6.83
N SER A 161 7.02 8.69 7.01
CA SER A 161 8.08 9.35 6.24
C SER A 161 9.47 8.79 6.54
N ASN A 162 9.70 8.34 7.77
CA ASN A 162 11.01 7.95 8.27
C ASN A 162 11.34 6.45 8.09
N GLN A 163 10.62 5.74 7.21
CA GLN A 163 10.85 4.33 6.95
C GLN A 163 10.98 4.03 5.46
N LYS A 164 11.83 3.07 5.12
CA LYS A 164 12.27 2.73 3.76
C LYS A 164 11.13 2.56 2.74
N PHE A 165 10.04 1.92 3.12
CA PHE A 165 8.96 1.59 2.18
C PHE A 165 7.79 2.55 2.27
N SER A 166 7.41 2.96 3.48
CA SER A 166 6.28 3.87 3.67
C SER A 166 6.57 5.30 3.21
N SER A 167 7.83 5.76 3.24
CA SER A 167 8.22 7.06 2.66
C SER A 167 7.80 7.20 1.20
N ASN A 168 7.96 6.14 0.39
CA ASN A 168 7.50 6.14 -1.00
C ASN A 168 5.96 6.30 -1.12
N VAL A 169 5.21 5.81 -0.14
CA VAL A 169 3.75 5.98 -0.12
C VAL A 169 3.38 7.40 0.27
N VAL A 170 4.08 8.01 1.25
CA VAL A 170 3.92 9.42 1.59
C VAL A 170 4.20 10.30 0.38
N GLU A 171 5.27 10.02 -0.36
CA GLU A 171 5.57 10.74 -1.61
C GLU A 171 4.44 10.62 -2.66
N LYS A 172 3.73 9.49 -2.70
CA LYS A 172 2.57 9.32 -3.60
C LYS A 172 1.37 10.16 -3.18
N CYS A 173 1.20 10.50 -1.91
CA CYS A 173 0.11 11.36 -1.47
C CYS A 173 0.18 12.76 -2.08
N PHE A 174 1.36 13.26 -2.44
CA PHE A 174 1.53 14.55 -3.14
C PHE A 174 1.00 14.56 -4.58
N GLU A 175 0.72 13.41 -5.18
CA GLU A 175 0.12 13.33 -6.53
C GLU A 175 -1.42 13.43 -6.49
N VAL A 176 -2.02 13.44 -5.30
CA VAL A 176 -3.46 13.63 -5.11
C VAL A 176 -3.72 15.10 -4.80
N GLU A 177 -4.18 15.83 -5.81
CA GLU A 177 -4.25 17.31 -5.78
C GLU A 177 -5.08 17.81 -4.61
N GLU A 178 -6.20 17.15 -4.29
CA GLU A 178 -7.12 17.52 -3.22
C GLU A 178 -6.54 17.31 -1.81
N MET A 179 -5.51 16.48 -1.68
CA MET A 179 -4.90 16.12 -0.40
C MET A 179 -3.47 16.65 -0.23
N LYS A 180 -2.84 17.04 -1.33
CA LYS A 180 -1.45 17.51 -1.38
C LYS A 180 -1.15 18.57 -0.33
N ASP A 181 -1.98 19.60 -0.27
CA ASP A 181 -1.79 20.71 0.66
C ASP A 181 -1.93 20.29 2.12
N LYS A 182 -2.87 19.40 2.43
CA LYS A 182 -3.01 18.85 3.79
C LYS A 182 -1.79 18.05 4.23
N VAL A 183 -1.19 17.26 3.31
CA VAL A 183 0.03 16.50 3.58
C VAL A 183 1.20 17.44 3.83
N ILE A 184 1.36 18.50 3.02
CA ILE A 184 2.42 19.49 3.16
C ILE A 184 2.25 20.26 4.49
N ASP A 185 1.03 20.72 4.79
CA ASP A 185 0.73 21.46 6.02
C ASP A 185 1.03 20.63 7.28
N GLU A 186 0.81 19.32 7.26
CA GLU A 186 1.18 18.44 8.37
C GLU A 186 2.69 18.29 8.52
N ILE A 187 3.43 18.20 7.40
CA ILE A 187 4.89 18.09 7.40
C ILE A 187 5.55 19.34 7.98
N ILE A 188 5.02 20.55 7.67
CA ILE A 188 5.61 21.81 8.13
C ILE A 188 5.21 22.19 9.56
N LYS A 189 4.36 21.41 10.23
CA LYS A 189 3.99 21.65 11.63
C LYS A 189 5.14 21.33 12.58
N ASP A 190 5.32 22.24 13.54
CA ASP A 190 6.20 22.06 14.70
C ASP A 190 7.50 21.30 14.38
N ASN A 191 7.77 20.23 15.16
CA ASN A 191 8.98 19.40 15.04
C ASN A 191 8.90 18.35 13.91
N ASN A 192 7.78 18.22 13.18
CA ASN A 192 7.63 17.20 12.13
C ASN A 192 8.66 17.39 11.03
N PHE A 193 8.84 18.63 10.56
CA PHE A 193 9.77 18.97 9.49
C PHE A 193 11.21 18.53 9.84
N GLU A 194 11.69 18.86 11.04
CA GLU A 194 13.02 18.50 11.50
C GLU A 194 13.21 16.97 11.56
N GLN A 195 12.26 16.26 12.20
CA GLN A 195 12.32 14.81 12.35
C GLN A 195 12.33 14.08 10.99
N ILE A 196 11.60 14.61 10.01
CA ILE A 196 11.54 14.03 8.66
C ILE A 196 12.80 14.39 7.87
N LEU A 197 13.26 15.65 7.92
CA LEU A 197 14.41 16.12 7.15
C LEU A 197 15.71 15.42 7.56
N LEU A 198 15.91 15.20 8.86
CA LEU A 198 17.13 14.58 9.40
C LEU A 198 17.16 13.05 9.29
N ASN A 199 16.15 12.43 8.69
CA ASN A 199 16.07 10.99 8.48
C ASN A 199 16.54 10.59 7.07
N GLU A 200 17.22 9.46 6.94
CA GLU A 200 17.76 8.96 5.67
C GLU A 200 16.70 8.67 4.58
N TYR A 201 15.45 8.37 4.96
CA TYR A 201 14.32 8.19 4.05
C TYR A 201 13.43 9.44 3.99
N GLY A 202 13.18 10.06 5.16
CA GLY A 202 12.31 11.23 5.28
C GLY A 202 12.78 12.44 4.47
N ASN A 203 14.10 12.62 4.30
CA ASN A 203 14.62 13.73 3.50
C ASN A 203 14.10 13.71 2.05
N TYR A 204 13.82 12.55 1.46
CA TYR A 204 13.20 12.46 0.12
C TYR A 204 11.77 12.96 0.13
N VAL A 205 11.02 12.70 1.20
CA VAL A 205 9.67 13.24 1.39
C VAL A 205 9.71 14.77 1.42
N ILE A 206 10.66 15.38 2.17
CA ILE A 206 10.83 16.85 2.18
C ILE A 206 11.21 17.39 0.80
N GLN A 207 12.11 16.73 0.07
CA GLN A 207 12.46 17.13 -1.30
C GLN A 207 11.23 17.12 -2.22
N LYS A 208 10.38 16.10 -2.11
CA LYS A 208 9.15 16.00 -2.89
C LYS A 208 8.13 17.05 -2.48
N ALA A 209 7.99 17.31 -1.17
CA ALA A 209 7.12 18.36 -0.64
C ALA A 209 7.53 19.73 -1.17
N LEU A 210 8.82 20.08 -1.16
CA LEU A 210 9.33 21.32 -1.75
C LEU A 210 8.99 21.44 -3.23
N LEU A 211 9.15 20.37 -4.00
CA LEU A 211 8.85 20.36 -5.43
C LEU A 211 7.37 20.58 -5.74
N LYS A 212 6.48 20.09 -4.86
CA LYS A 212 5.01 20.15 -5.05
C LYS A 212 4.35 21.35 -4.38
N SER A 213 5.09 22.13 -3.61
CA SER A 213 4.61 23.30 -2.88
C SER A 213 4.57 24.55 -3.74
N ASP A 214 3.66 25.45 -3.40
CA ASP A 214 3.69 26.83 -3.86
C ASP A 214 4.84 27.64 -3.26
N GLN A 215 5.03 28.87 -3.72
CA GLN A 215 6.13 29.75 -3.26
C GLN A 215 6.03 30.07 -1.77
N ASN A 216 4.83 30.23 -1.21
CA ASN A 216 4.64 30.59 0.20
C ASN A 216 5.05 29.42 1.10
N LYS A 217 4.59 28.21 0.79
CA LYS A 217 4.97 27.00 1.54
C LYS A 217 6.47 26.68 1.38
N GLN A 218 7.06 26.89 0.19
CA GLN A 218 8.49 26.77 0.00
C GLN A 218 9.28 27.72 0.90
N GLN A 219 8.86 28.99 1.01
CA GLN A 219 9.50 29.96 1.91
C GLN A 219 9.41 29.54 3.39
N LEU A 220 8.26 29.01 3.82
CA LEU A 220 8.12 28.46 5.17
C LEU A 220 9.08 27.29 5.40
N MET A 221 9.17 26.34 4.45
CA MET A 221 10.12 25.24 4.57
C MET A 221 11.58 25.72 4.59
N PHE A 222 11.93 26.76 3.83
CA PHE A 222 13.29 27.34 3.87
C PHE A 222 13.62 27.93 5.25
N LYS A 223 12.66 28.62 5.90
CA LYS A 223 12.86 29.12 7.26
C LYS A 223 13.09 27.97 8.26
N LEU A 224 12.35 26.87 8.13
CA LEU A 224 12.53 25.67 8.97
C LEU A 224 13.85 24.93 8.66
N PHE A 225 14.32 25.01 7.42
CA PHE A 225 15.53 24.33 6.97
C PHE A 225 16.81 24.98 7.49
N VAL A 226 16.88 26.31 7.51
CA VAL A 226 18.10 27.09 7.84
C VAL A 226 18.74 26.65 9.16
N PRO A 227 18.02 26.57 10.31
CA PRO A 227 18.63 26.19 11.59
C PRO A 227 19.15 24.74 11.60
N LEU A 228 18.76 23.92 10.62
CA LEU A 228 19.13 22.49 10.55
C LEU A 228 20.34 22.21 9.65
N VAL A 229 20.89 23.23 8.95
CA VAL A 229 21.97 23.08 7.99
C VAL A 229 23.24 22.47 8.62
N GLN A 230 23.65 22.97 9.79
CA GLN A 230 24.84 22.43 10.47
C GLN A 230 24.67 20.97 10.86
N ARG A 231 23.47 20.60 11.34
CA ARG A 231 23.16 19.20 11.70
C ARG A 231 23.14 18.31 10.47
N LEU A 232 22.60 18.78 9.34
CA LEU A 232 22.59 18.06 8.06
C LEU A 232 24.01 17.79 7.56
N GLN A 233 24.92 18.74 7.68
CA GLN A 233 26.33 18.55 7.27
C GLN A 233 27.02 17.39 8.00
N CYS A 234 26.57 17.06 9.21
CA CYS A 234 27.10 15.94 9.99
C CYS A 234 26.51 14.58 9.60
N LEU A 235 25.46 14.55 8.75
CA LEU A 235 24.81 13.30 8.34
C LEU A 235 25.44 12.73 7.05
N PRO A 236 25.53 11.40 6.90
CA PRO A 236 26.13 10.76 5.72
C PRO A 236 25.53 11.20 4.39
N PHE A 237 24.25 11.49 4.36
CA PHE A 237 23.53 11.96 3.16
C PHE A 237 23.43 13.49 3.08
N GLY A 238 23.75 14.21 4.14
CA GLY A 238 23.43 15.62 4.29
C GLY A 238 24.13 16.53 3.30
N GLN A 239 25.44 16.35 3.07
CA GLN A 239 26.19 17.15 2.10
C GLN A 239 25.63 17.01 0.67
N LYS A 240 25.28 15.77 0.28
CA LYS A 240 24.66 15.50 -1.02
C LYS A 240 23.28 16.14 -1.14
N LEU A 241 22.48 16.09 -0.06
CA LEU A 241 21.19 16.75 0.02
C LEU A 241 21.31 18.26 -0.12
N LEU A 242 22.19 18.89 0.65
CA LEU A 242 22.45 20.34 0.60
C LEU A 242 22.88 20.79 -0.80
N SER A 243 23.87 20.12 -1.40
CA SER A 243 24.32 20.44 -2.75
C SER A 243 23.19 20.38 -3.77
N LYS A 244 22.35 19.35 -3.71
CA LYS A 244 21.19 19.21 -4.59
C LYS A 244 20.15 20.32 -4.36
N LEU A 245 19.85 20.64 -3.11
CA LEU A 245 18.86 21.67 -2.78
C LEU A 245 19.34 23.07 -3.20
N PHE A 246 20.61 23.39 -3.06
CA PHE A 246 21.16 24.68 -3.48
C PHE A 246 21.13 24.86 -5.01
N ILE A 247 21.34 23.78 -5.76
CA ILE A 247 21.19 23.80 -7.22
C ILE A 247 19.73 24.02 -7.63
N LEU A 248 18.79 23.30 -7.01
CA LEU A 248 17.36 23.37 -7.35
C LEU A 248 16.69 24.66 -6.84
N TYR A 249 17.15 25.16 -5.70
CA TYR A 249 16.59 26.32 -5.01
C TYR A 249 17.68 27.33 -4.62
N PRO A 250 18.23 28.11 -5.57
CA PRO A 250 19.29 29.09 -5.30
C PRO A 250 18.91 30.10 -4.20
N ARG A 251 17.63 30.43 -4.08
CA ARG A 251 17.13 31.30 -2.99
C ARG A 251 17.37 30.75 -1.60
N LEU A 252 17.46 29.44 -1.43
CA LEU A 252 17.77 28.81 -0.14
C LEU A 252 19.17 29.17 0.34
N SER A 253 20.16 29.24 -0.57
CA SER A 253 21.53 29.68 -0.21
C SER A 253 21.57 31.13 0.27
N ILE A 254 20.77 32.01 -0.33
CA ILE A 254 20.62 33.42 0.09
C ILE A 254 20.02 33.49 1.50
N TYR A 255 18.98 32.69 1.79
CA TYR A 255 18.38 32.60 3.13
C TYR A 255 19.40 32.19 4.19
N ILE A 256 20.28 31.23 3.89
CA ILE A 256 21.33 30.73 4.81
C ILE A 256 22.38 31.81 5.06
N LEU A 257 22.82 32.50 4.00
CA LEU A 257 23.82 33.58 4.12
C LEU A 257 23.29 34.76 4.95
N ASN A 258 22.07 35.21 4.71
CA ASN A 258 21.46 36.35 5.40
C ASN A 258 21.18 36.09 6.88
N LEU A 259 21.01 34.84 7.30
CA LEU A 259 20.79 34.48 8.71
C LEU A 259 22.10 34.12 9.43
N GLY A 260 23.14 33.73 8.69
CA GLY A 260 24.49 33.53 9.22
C GLY A 260 25.19 34.84 9.62
N GLU A 261 24.72 35.99 9.13
CA GLU A 261 25.18 37.33 9.52
C GLU A 261 24.43 37.91 10.74
N GLN A 262 23.39 37.20 11.23
CA GLN A 262 22.56 37.59 12.38
C GLN A 262 22.81 36.77 13.66
N LEU A 263 23.66 35.72 13.57
CA LEU A 263 24.12 34.89 14.68
C LEU A 263 25.60 35.13 14.97
#